data_3682a6338994e078f04064ffe9311751
#
_entry.id   3682a6338994e078f04064ffe9311751
#
_cell.length_a   1.000
_cell.length_b   1.000
_cell.length_c   1.000
_cell.angle_alpha   90.00
_cell.angle_beta   90.00
_cell.angle_gamma   90.00
#
_symmetry.space_group_name_H-M   'P 1'
#
loop_
_entity.id
_entity.type
_entity.pdbx_description
1 polymer ?
#
loop_
_entity_poly.entity_id
_entity_poly.type
_entity_poly.pdbx_seq_one_letter_code
_entity_poly.pdbx_strand_id
1 'polypeptide(L)'
;METHSAEIPIGFLEVTEPLAGIAEKNGYAVERLSSKTIITAPLGQVSFVGDEKITKLRFSSRTKAELQLFKELYADRLKKLGLGAKIKWEKSVGSIPFNQIRCEVTSCERISNNFKRLRLQGNFSVFAGDSAGLHFRFLLGPAGVGWPYLDDNGLTLWPLGISEWHRPVFTVRRIASDAKWIDVDIALHI
;
A
#
# COMPACT_ATOMS: atom_id res chain seq x y z
N MET A 1 -7.90 2.13 -15.25
CA MET A 1 -6.52 1.85 -14.82
C MET A 1 -5.94 3.14 -14.26
N GLU A 2 -5.47 3.10 -13.02
CA GLU A 2 -4.89 4.25 -12.32
C GLU A 2 -3.40 4.33 -12.62
N THR A 3 -2.85 5.54 -12.77
CA THR A 3 -1.42 5.73 -13.07
C THR A 3 -0.80 6.84 -12.23
N HIS A 4 0.52 6.75 -12.02
CA HIS A 4 1.32 7.79 -11.35
C HIS A 4 2.74 7.73 -11.87
N SER A 5 3.41 8.88 -11.93
CA SER A 5 4.74 8.97 -12.50
C SER A 5 5.77 9.48 -11.48
N ALA A 6 7.03 9.16 -11.74
CA ALA A 6 8.16 9.68 -11.02
C ALA A 6 9.37 9.83 -11.95
N GLU A 7 10.37 10.60 -11.50
CA GLU A 7 11.62 10.81 -12.21
C GLU A 7 12.80 10.70 -11.23
N ILE A 8 13.87 10.08 -11.67
CA ILE A 8 15.13 9.95 -10.91
C ILE A 8 16.25 10.48 -11.79
N PRO A 9 17.02 11.52 -11.38
CA PRO A 9 18.16 12.06 -12.12
C PRO A 9 19.38 11.13 -11.99
N ILE A 10 19.26 9.91 -12.48
CA ILE A 10 20.25 8.83 -12.48
C ILE A 10 20.03 8.01 -13.74
N GLY A 11 21.09 7.43 -14.26
CA GLY A 11 21.09 6.63 -15.48
C GLY A 11 20.17 5.42 -15.43
N PHE A 12 19.58 5.11 -16.58
CA PHE A 12 18.59 4.08 -16.75
C PHE A 12 19.02 2.71 -16.20
N LEU A 13 20.20 2.22 -16.57
CA LEU A 13 20.67 0.90 -16.11
C LEU A 13 20.97 0.87 -14.61
N GLU A 14 21.50 1.97 -14.05
CA GLU A 14 21.80 2.08 -12.62
C GLU A 14 20.54 1.96 -11.75
N VAL A 15 19.40 2.45 -12.26
CA VAL A 15 18.11 2.35 -11.57
C VAL A 15 17.44 1.02 -11.85
N THR A 16 17.44 0.55 -13.09
CA THR A 16 16.58 -0.57 -13.52
C THR A 16 17.17 -1.92 -13.18
N GLU A 17 18.48 -2.16 -13.33
CA GLU A 17 19.07 -3.48 -13.11
C GLU A 17 18.91 -4.01 -11.68
N PRO A 18 19.14 -3.23 -10.61
CA PRO A 18 18.90 -3.70 -9.25
C PRO A 18 17.44 -4.04 -9.00
N LEU A 19 16.51 -3.22 -9.54
CA LEU A 19 15.06 -3.42 -9.36
C LEU A 19 14.56 -4.63 -10.15
N ALA A 20 15.06 -4.82 -11.36
CA ALA A 20 14.77 -5.98 -12.19
C ALA A 20 15.26 -7.28 -11.52
N GLY A 21 16.48 -7.30 -11.00
CA GLY A 21 17.02 -8.45 -10.27
C GLY A 21 16.21 -8.80 -9.01
N ILE A 22 15.72 -7.79 -8.28
CA ILE A 22 14.80 -8.01 -7.15
C ILE A 22 13.46 -8.61 -7.64
N ALA A 23 12.93 -8.10 -8.75
CA ALA A 23 11.67 -8.57 -9.31
C ALA A 23 11.76 -10.03 -9.75
N GLU A 24 12.80 -10.40 -10.48
CA GLU A 24 13.09 -11.78 -10.94
C GLU A 24 13.23 -12.76 -9.78
N LYS A 25 13.97 -12.37 -8.71
CA LYS A 25 14.08 -13.18 -7.50
C LYS A 25 12.74 -13.42 -6.80
N ASN A 26 11.77 -12.52 -6.98
CA ASN A 26 10.41 -12.68 -6.46
C ASN A 26 9.45 -13.36 -7.47
N GLY A 27 9.95 -13.85 -8.61
CA GLY A 27 9.14 -14.52 -9.64
C GLY A 27 8.27 -13.57 -10.47
N TYR A 28 8.57 -12.26 -10.50
CA TYR A 28 7.83 -11.29 -11.30
C TYR A 28 8.36 -11.27 -12.74
N ALA A 29 7.47 -11.01 -13.70
CA ALA A 29 7.85 -10.88 -15.10
C ALA A 29 8.62 -9.58 -15.33
N VAL A 30 9.77 -9.69 -16.00
CA VAL A 30 10.63 -8.56 -16.38
C VAL A 30 10.86 -8.59 -17.88
N GLU A 31 10.49 -7.51 -18.56
CA GLU A 31 10.74 -7.31 -19.99
C GLU A 31 11.78 -6.20 -20.15
N ARG A 32 12.89 -6.49 -20.83
CA ARG A 32 13.98 -5.54 -21.10
C ARG A 32 14.04 -5.22 -22.58
N LEU A 33 13.93 -3.93 -22.89
CA LEU A 33 14.15 -3.35 -24.20
C LEU A 33 15.35 -2.38 -24.11
N SER A 34 15.88 -1.94 -25.22
CA SER A 34 17.11 -1.09 -25.26
C SER A 34 17.07 0.17 -24.39
N SER A 35 15.90 0.83 -24.29
CA SER A 35 15.70 2.05 -23.50
C SER A 35 14.48 1.99 -22.58
N LYS A 36 13.95 0.78 -22.35
CA LYS A 36 12.74 0.57 -21.54
C LYS A 36 12.82 -0.76 -20.81
N THR A 37 12.51 -0.75 -19.52
CA THR A 37 12.27 -1.97 -18.73
C THR A 37 10.86 -1.94 -18.19
N ILE A 38 10.18 -3.09 -18.23
CA ILE A 38 8.82 -3.23 -17.69
C ILE A 38 8.85 -4.36 -16.66
N ILE A 39 8.33 -4.10 -15.47
CA ILE A 39 8.16 -5.09 -14.41
C ILE A 39 6.68 -5.24 -14.13
N THR A 40 6.16 -6.47 -14.27
CA THR A 40 4.77 -6.81 -13.97
C THR A 40 4.72 -7.62 -12.68
N ALA A 41 3.98 -7.11 -11.70
CA ALA A 41 3.80 -7.68 -10.37
C ALA A 41 2.30 -7.79 -10.03
N PRO A 42 1.89 -8.51 -8.97
CA PRO A 42 0.47 -8.66 -8.61
C PRO A 42 -0.27 -7.34 -8.39
N LEU A 43 0.41 -6.30 -7.87
CA LEU A 43 -0.18 -4.97 -7.63
C LEU A 43 -0.30 -4.11 -8.90
N GLY A 44 0.36 -4.48 -10.00
CA GLY A 44 0.33 -3.71 -11.23
C GLY A 44 1.63 -3.81 -12.02
N GLN A 45 1.87 -2.82 -12.84
CA GLN A 45 3.03 -2.73 -13.71
C GLN A 45 3.78 -1.42 -13.46
N VAL A 46 5.11 -1.48 -13.48
CA VAL A 46 5.96 -0.29 -13.55
C VAL A 46 6.80 -0.35 -14.81
N SER A 47 6.81 0.72 -15.56
CA SER A 47 7.70 0.90 -16.71
C SER A 47 8.75 1.96 -16.39
N PHE A 48 9.96 1.68 -16.79
CA PHE A 48 11.11 2.57 -16.72
C PHE A 48 11.52 2.94 -18.14
N VAL A 49 11.73 4.22 -18.38
CA VAL A 49 12.26 4.75 -19.66
C VAL A 49 13.29 5.80 -19.33
N GLY A 50 14.44 5.79 -20.00
CA GLY A 50 15.45 6.78 -19.73
C GLY A 50 16.70 6.64 -20.57
N ASP A 51 17.70 7.43 -20.23
CA ASP A 51 19.02 7.48 -20.83
C ASP A 51 20.12 7.36 -19.75
N GLU A 52 21.34 7.81 -20.06
CA GLU A 52 22.48 7.76 -19.13
C GLU A 52 22.37 8.73 -17.93
N LYS A 53 21.42 9.67 -17.95
CA LYS A 53 21.31 10.76 -16.95
C LYS A 53 20.04 10.75 -16.15
N ILE A 54 18.95 10.23 -16.74
CA ILE A 54 17.62 10.34 -16.15
C ILE A 54 16.79 9.10 -16.42
N THR A 55 16.06 8.66 -15.41
CA THR A 55 15.10 7.56 -15.52
C THR A 55 13.70 8.04 -15.13
N LYS A 56 12.74 7.86 -16.00
CA LYS A 56 11.31 8.11 -15.76
C LYS A 56 10.62 6.81 -15.43
N LEU A 57 9.82 6.83 -14.37
CA LEU A 57 9.02 5.71 -13.91
C LEU A 57 7.54 6.02 -14.13
N ARG A 58 6.80 5.03 -14.61
CA ARG A 58 5.35 5.10 -14.67
C ARG A 58 4.75 3.84 -14.05
N PHE A 59 4.01 4.04 -13.00
CA PHE A 59 3.25 3.01 -12.29
C PHE A 59 1.84 2.93 -12.86
N SER A 60 1.30 1.72 -12.95
CA SER A 60 -0.09 1.49 -13.31
C SER A 60 -0.67 0.33 -12.51
N SER A 61 -1.90 0.49 -12.00
CA SER A 61 -2.62 -0.51 -11.22
C SER A 61 -4.11 -0.46 -11.54
N ARG A 62 -4.87 -1.45 -11.10
CA ARG A 62 -6.31 -1.52 -11.36
C ARG A 62 -7.08 -0.49 -10.52
N THR A 63 -6.65 -0.26 -9.29
CA THR A 63 -7.30 0.62 -8.32
C THR A 63 -6.32 1.62 -7.71
N LYS A 64 -6.82 2.73 -7.14
CA LYS A 64 -6.01 3.71 -6.40
C LYS A 64 -5.32 3.09 -5.18
N ALA A 65 -5.98 2.17 -4.50
CA ALA A 65 -5.40 1.47 -3.34
C ALA A 65 -4.21 0.59 -3.73
N GLU A 66 -4.35 -0.21 -4.81
CA GLU A 66 -3.23 -1.00 -5.35
C GLU A 66 -2.09 -0.10 -5.83
N LEU A 67 -2.40 1.00 -6.52
CA LEU A 67 -1.40 1.96 -6.97
C LEU A 67 -0.64 2.58 -5.80
N GLN A 68 -1.33 2.93 -4.71
CA GLN A 68 -0.71 3.44 -3.49
C GLN A 68 0.27 2.44 -2.88
N LEU A 69 -0.16 1.20 -2.69
CA LEU A 69 0.69 0.12 -2.17
C LEU A 69 1.91 -0.13 -3.08
N PHE A 70 1.70 -0.09 -4.39
CA PHE A 70 2.75 -0.33 -5.37
C PHE A 70 3.82 0.77 -5.36
N LYS A 71 3.40 2.04 -5.30
CA LYS A 71 4.29 3.20 -5.13
C LYS A 71 5.12 3.09 -3.84
N GLU A 72 4.47 2.81 -2.72
CA GLU A 72 5.13 2.68 -1.40
C GLU A 72 6.17 1.57 -1.40
N LEU A 73 5.86 0.43 -2.02
CA LEU A 73 6.80 -0.68 -2.18
C LEU A 73 8.05 -0.24 -2.96
N TYR A 74 7.88 0.50 -4.06
CA TYR A 74 9.02 0.98 -4.84
C TYR A 74 9.77 2.11 -4.17
N ALA A 75 9.09 3.02 -3.46
CA ALA A 75 9.73 4.05 -2.65
C ALA A 75 10.66 3.42 -1.58
N ASP A 76 10.21 2.36 -0.89
CA ASP A 76 11.03 1.61 0.07
C ASP A 76 12.23 0.91 -0.60
N ARG A 77 12.02 0.27 -1.74
CA ARG A 77 13.10 -0.38 -2.50
C ARG A 77 14.15 0.64 -2.96
N LEU A 78 13.71 1.76 -3.54
CA LEU A 78 14.60 2.83 -3.97
C LEU A 78 15.35 3.45 -2.79
N LYS A 79 14.71 3.60 -1.64
CA LYS A 79 15.38 4.05 -0.41
C LYS A 79 16.48 3.07 0.02
N LYS A 80 16.22 1.76 0.00
CA LYS A 80 17.21 0.72 0.34
C LYS A 80 18.39 0.68 -0.65
N LEU A 81 18.19 1.10 -1.89
CA LEU A 81 19.24 1.27 -2.90
C LEU A 81 19.97 2.61 -2.81
N GLY A 82 19.65 3.48 -1.82
CA GLY A 82 20.23 4.79 -1.68
C GLY A 82 19.69 5.85 -2.67
N LEU A 83 18.64 5.52 -3.42
CA LEU A 83 18.04 6.36 -4.46
C LEU A 83 16.83 7.16 -3.96
N GLY A 84 16.32 6.88 -2.77
CA GLY A 84 15.06 7.44 -2.26
C GLY A 84 15.04 8.98 -2.17
N ALA A 85 16.16 9.62 -1.84
CA ALA A 85 16.24 11.08 -1.77
C ALA A 85 16.30 11.78 -3.14
N LYS A 86 16.56 11.03 -4.21
CA LYS A 86 16.71 11.56 -5.58
C LYS A 86 15.43 11.46 -6.41
N ILE A 87 14.44 10.67 -5.97
CA ILE A 87 13.20 10.48 -6.69
C ILE A 87 12.30 11.72 -6.56
N LYS A 88 11.81 12.18 -7.69
CA LYS A 88 10.81 13.26 -7.80
C LYS A 88 9.50 12.64 -8.27
N TRP A 89 8.55 12.55 -7.36
CA TRP A 89 7.22 12.08 -7.66
C TRP A 89 6.36 13.16 -8.31
N GLU A 90 5.48 12.75 -9.19
CA GLU A 90 4.37 13.59 -9.65
C GLU A 90 3.54 14.01 -8.42
N LYS A 91 3.10 15.27 -8.38
CA LYS A 91 2.28 15.76 -7.27
C LYS A 91 0.98 14.98 -7.15
N SER A 92 0.64 14.59 -5.95
CA SER A 92 -0.59 13.88 -5.64
C SER A 92 -1.56 14.80 -4.92
N VAL A 93 -2.85 14.63 -5.24
CA VAL A 93 -3.94 15.33 -4.55
C VAL A 93 -4.66 14.33 -3.66
N GLY A 94 -4.71 14.61 -2.37
CA GLY A 94 -5.44 13.79 -1.40
C GLY A 94 -4.78 13.83 -0.02
N SER A 95 -5.58 13.74 1.03
CA SER A 95 -5.10 13.76 2.42
C SER A 95 -5.13 12.38 3.09
N ILE A 96 -5.93 11.43 2.56
CA ILE A 96 -6.10 10.09 3.13
C ILE A 96 -5.46 9.07 2.18
N PRO A 97 -4.59 8.17 2.68
CA PRO A 97 -4.05 7.08 1.88
C PRO A 97 -5.17 6.20 1.30
N PHE A 98 -5.13 5.92 0.00
CA PHE A 98 -6.18 5.19 -0.71
C PHE A 98 -6.31 3.72 -0.28
N ASN A 99 -5.31 3.18 0.39
CA ASN A 99 -5.27 1.83 0.95
C ASN A 99 -5.71 1.77 2.42
N GLN A 100 -6.28 2.85 2.95
CA GLN A 100 -6.73 2.94 4.34
C GLN A 100 -8.21 3.32 4.40
N ILE A 101 -8.90 2.75 5.39
CA ILE A 101 -10.30 3.03 5.70
C ILE A 101 -10.37 3.51 7.15
N ARG A 102 -10.96 4.67 7.38
CA ARG A 102 -11.32 5.11 8.72
C ARG A 102 -12.64 4.46 9.10
N CYS A 103 -12.68 3.88 10.29
CA CYS A 103 -13.87 3.23 10.81
C CYS A 103 -14.03 3.48 12.31
N GLU A 104 -15.24 3.25 12.81
CA GLU A 104 -15.61 3.34 14.22
C GLU A 104 -16.00 1.97 14.74
N VAL A 105 -15.64 1.67 16.00
CA VAL A 105 -16.12 0.49 16.71
C VAL A 105 -17.51 0.81 17.26
N THR A 106 -18.55 0.23 16.68
CA THR A 106 -19.96 0.47 17.09
C THR A 106 -20.49 -0.59 18.05
N SER A 107 -19.89 -1.77 18.11
CA SER A 107 -20.18 -2.74 19.15
C SER A 107 -18.95 -3.60 19.48
N CYS A 108 -18.94 -4.10 20.73
CA CYS A 108 -17.92 -5.01 21.23
C CYS A 108 -18.62 -6.07 22.10
N GLU A 109 -18.81 -7.26 21.59
CA GLU A 109 -19.55 -8.34 22.26
C GLU A 109 -18.61 -9.50 22.62
N ARG A 110 -18.77 -10.06 23.81
CA ARG A 110 -18.09 -11.30 24.19
C ARG A 110 -18.87 -12.48 23.60
N ILE A 111 -18.27 -13.18 22.63
CA ILE A 111 -18.91 -14.33 21.96
C ILE A 111 -18.50 -15.67 22.57
N SER A 112 -17.41 -15.69 23.33
CA SER A 112 -16.95 -16.84 24.13
C SER A 112 -15.97 -16.40 25.21
N ASN A 113 -15.46 -17.34 26.00
CA ASN A 113 -14.42 -17.04 27.00
C ASN A 113 -13.14 -16.45 26.36
N ASN A 114 -12.84 -16.86 25.13
CA ASN A 114 -11.57 -16.54 24.46
C ASN A 114 -11.73 -15.56 23.30
N PHE A 115 -12.97 -15.13 22.96
CA PHE A 115 -13.19 -14.26 21.82
C PHE A 115 -14.15 -13.11 22.09
N LYS A 116 -13.83 -11.94 21.58
CA LYS A 116 -14.76 -10.80 21.41
C LYS A 116 -14.99 -10.54 19.93
N ARG A 117 -16.21 -10.12 19.61
CA ARG A 117 -16.58 -9.62 18.28
C ARG A 117 -16.67 -8.12 18.32
N LEU A 118 -15.96 -7.48 17.39
CA LEU A 118 -16.09 -6.05 17.14
C LEU A 118 -16.89 -5.85 15.86
N ARG A 119 -17.81 -4.89 15.88
CA ARG A 119 -18.40 -4.33 14.67
C ARG A 119 -17.72 -3.01 14.36
N LEU A 120 -17.22 -2.91 13.15
CA LEU A 120 -16.59 -1.72 12.61
C LEU A 120 -17.52 -1.10 11.58
N GLN A 121 -17.84 0.18 11.73
CA GLN A 121 -18.62 0.94 10.76
C GLN A 121 -17.69 1.83 9.92
N GLY A 122 -17.84 1.79 8.59
CA GLY A 122 -17.02 2.53 7.62
C GLY A 122 -17.37 2.15 6.19
N ASN A 123 -16.60 2.65 5.23
CA ASN A 123 -16.77 2.26 3.83
C ASN A 123 -15.84 1.07 3.48
N PHE A 124 -16.39 -0.12 3.49
CA PHE A 124 -15.68 -1.37 3.21
C PHE A 124 -15.93 -1.89 1.78
N SER A 125 -16.34 -1.03 0.85
CA SER A 125 -16.62 -1.42 -0.54
C SER A 125 -15.43 -2.09 -1.25
N VAL A 126 -14.21 -1.82 -0.83
CA VAL A 126 -13.01 -2.50 -1.31
C VAL A 126 -13.02 -4.02 -1.03
N PHE A 127 -13.78 -4.47 -0.03
CA PHE A 127 -13.97 -5.88 0.31
C PHE A 127 -15.24 -6.49 -0.30
N ALA A 128 -16.05 -5.69 -1.00
CA ALA A 128 -17.28 -6.18 -1.63
C ALA A 128 -16.91 -7.06 -2.83
N GLY A 129 -17.50 -8.27 -2.87
CA GLY A 129 -17.31 -9.21 -3.98
C GLY A 129 -16.30 -10.34 -3.71
N ASP A 130 -15.49 -10.25 -2.65
CA ASP A 130 -14.59 -11.32 -2.26
C ASP A 130 -15.03 -11.87 -0.90
N SER A 131 -15.53 -13.11 -0.85
CA SER A 131 -16.19 -13.68 0.33
C SER A 131 -15.27 -14.56 1.19
N ALA A 132 -14.04 -14.83 0.76
CA ALA A 132 -13.17 -15.78 1.43
C ALA A 132 -11.85 -15.14 1.89
N GLY A 133 -11.61 -15.14 3.20
CA GLY A 133 -10.30 -14.92 3.77
C GLY A 133 -9.75 -13.50 3.67
N LEU A 134 -10.61 -12.49 3.63
CA LEU A 134 -10.21 -11.09 3.60
C LEU A 134 -9.39 -10.72 4.84
N HIS A 135 -8.11 -10.47 4.65
CA HIS A 135 -7.21 -10.03 5.69
C HIS A 135 -6.93 -8.54 5.57
N PHE A 136 -6.88 -7.87 6.71
CA PHE A 136 -6.50 -6.45 6.79
C PHE A 136 -5.69 -6.18 8.06
N ARG A 137 -5.05 -5.03 8.12
CA ARG A 137 -4.35 -4.57 9.32
C ARG A 137 -5.15 -3.48 10.00
N PHE A 138 -5.41 -3.64 11.29
CA PHE A 138 -5.77 -2.50 12.11
C PHE A 138 -4.58 -1.54 12.20
N LEU A 139 -4.87 -0.26 12.15
CA LEU A 139 -3.89 0.80 12.38
C LEU A 139 -4.24 1.46 13.71
N LEU A 140 -3.53 1.07 14.75
CA LEU A 140 -3.71 1.60 16.09
C LEU A 140 -2.52 2.51 16.41
N GLY A 141 -2.76 3.81 16.32
CA GLY A 141 -1.75 4.84 16.57
C GLY A 141 -1.62 5.22 18.04
N PRO A 142 -0.54 5.92 18.40
CA PRO A 142 -0.38 6.48 19.74
C PRO A 142 -1.51 7.47 20.06
N ALA A 143 -1.89 7.56 21.34
CA ALA A 143 -2.95 8.45 21.80
C ALA A 143 -2.60 9.93 21.49
N GLY A 144 -3.59 10.68 20.98
CA GLY A 144 -3.43 12.09 20.65
C GLY A 144 -2.65 12.40 19.36
N VAL A 145 -2.21 11.37 18.63
CA VAL A 145 -1.50 11.52 17.37
C VAL A 145 -2.48 11.46 16.20
N GLY A 146 -2.27 12.33 15.19
CA GLY A 146 -3.09 12.35 13.98
C GLY A 146 -2.95 11.06 13.15
N TRP A 147 -3.92 10.82 12.27
CA TRP A 147 -3.92 9.66 11.35
C TRP A 147 -2.84 9.80 10.29
N PRO A 148 -2.36 8.67 9.71
CA PRO A 148 -1.51 8.72 8.53
C PRO A 148 -2.18 9.48 7.39
N TYR A 149 -1.39 10.21 6.63
CA TYR A 149 -1.85 11.04 5.51
C TYR A 149 -0.85 10.98 4.35
N LEU A 150 -1.30 11.42 3.16
CA LEU A 150 -0.41 11.52 2.00
C LEU A 150 0.38 12.83 2.05
N ASP A 151 1.69 12.73 1.85
CA ASP A 151 2.56 13.87 1.59
C ASP A 151 2.37 14.41 0.15
N ASP A 152 3.09 15.47 -0.20
CA ASP A 152 3.03 16.09 -1.53
C ASP A 152 3.48 15.14 -2.67
N ASN A 153 4.19 14.08 -2.35
CA ASN A 153 4.62 13.03 -3.27
C ASN A 153 3.57 11.90 -3.39
N GLY A 154 2.49 11.99 -2.61
CA GLY A 154 1.47 10.95 -2.54
C GLY A 154 1.99 9.66 -1.90
N LEU A 155 2.94 9.75 -0.98
CA LEU A 155 3.39 8.65 -0.13
C LEU A 155 2.78 8.79 1.27
N THR A 156 2.51 7.67 1.93
CA THR A 156 1.95 7.69 3.27
C THR A 156 2.99 8.20 4.29
N LEU A 157 2.70 9.33 4.89
CA LEU A 157 3.43 9.84 6.04
C LEU A 157 2.80 9.30 7.32
N TRP A 158 3.62 8.64 8.13
CA TRP A 158 3.22 8.07 9.41
C TRP A 158 3.66 9.01 10.54
N PRO A 159 2.73 9.67 11.24
CA PRO A 159 3.08 10.49 12.40
C PRO A 159 3.88 9.69 13.42
N LEU A 160 4.99 10.24 13.90
CA LEU A 160 6.00 9.62 14.76
C LEU A 160 6.74 8.41 14.14
N GLY A 161 6.47 8.06 12.89
CA GLY A 161 7.06 6.90 12.22
C GLY A 161 6.19 5.64 12.30
N ILE A 162 6.34 4.77 11.30
CA ILE A 162 5.53 3.55 11.15
C ILE A 162 5.74 2.53 12.29
N SER A 163 6.90 2.55 12.96
CA SER A 163 7.24 1.69 14.10
C SER A 163 6.36 1.94 15.33
N GLU A 164 5.87 3.18 15.48
CA GLU A 164 5.03 3.57 16.62
C GLU A 164 3.57 3.12 16.47
N TRP A 165 3.21 2.58 15.31
CA TRP A 165 1.85 2.12 15.02
C TRP A 165 1.73 0.62 15.21
N HIS A 166 0.86 0.20 16.11
CA HIS A 166 0.50 -1.21 16.24
C HIS A 166 -0.39 -1.63 15.07
N ARG A 167 0.00 -2.67 14.33
CA ARG A 167 -0.62 -3.07 13.06
C ARG A 167 -0.94 -4.56 13.00
N PRO A 168 -1.78 -5.07 13.91
CA PRO A 168 -2.17 -6.47 13.93
C PRO A 168 -2.99 -6.83 12.70
N VAL A 169 -2.86 -8.07 12.24
CA VAL A 169 -3.64 -8.63 11.12
C VAL A 169 -4.90 -9.28 11.68
N PHE A 170 -6.03 -8.95 11.05
CA PHE A 170 -7.32 -9.58 11.34
C PHE A 170 -7.97 -10.09 10.06
N THR A 171 -8.90 -11.03 10.25
CA THR A 171 -9.72 -11.58 9.16
C THR A 171 -11.15 -11.07 9.32
N VAL A 172 -11.72 -10.62 8.22
CA VAL A 172 -13.15 -10.27 8.17
C VAL A 172 -13.98 -11.52 8.41
N ARG A 173 -14.81 -11.49 9.42
CA ARG A 173 -15.73 -12.58 9.74
C ARG A 173 -17.04 -12.48 8.96
N ARG A 174 -17.53 -11.26 8.81
CA ARG A 174 -18.78 -10.94 8.10
C ARG A 174 -18.71 -9.51 7.57
N ILE A 175 -19.28 -9.29 6.40
CA ILE A 175 -19.45 -7.97 5.79
C ILE A 175 -20.94 -7.73 5.52
N ALA A 176 -21.39 -6.49 5.69
CA ALA A 176 -22.75 -6.08 5.30
C ALA A 176 -22.91 -6.13 3.77
N SER A 177 -24.14 -6.38 3.30
CA SER A 177 -24.44 -6.37 1.86
C SER A 177 -24.19 -5.03 1.19
N ASP A 178 -24.33 -3.91 1.94
CA ASP A 178 -24.01 -2.55 1.51
C ASP A 178 -22.58 -2.14 1.80
N ALA A 179 -21.75 -3.04 2.31
CA ALA A 179 -20.34 -2.84 2.70
C ALA A 179 -20.10 -1.68 3.67
N LYS A 180 -21.08 -1.28 4.49
CA LYS A 180 -20.94 -0.20 5.47
C LYS A 180 -20.45 -0.63 6.82
N TRP A 181 -20.41 -1.92 7.10
CA TRP A 181 -19.80 -2.45 8.32
C TRP A 181 -19.21 -3.84 8.09
N ILE A 182 -18.27 -4.18 8.96
CA ILE A 182 -17.69 -5.52 9.05
C ILE A 182 -17.67 -5.98 10.50
N ASP A 183 -17.75 -7.30 10.71
CA ASP A 183 -17.46 -7.93 11.99
C ASP A 183 -16.10 -8.61 11.95
N VAL A 184 -15.34 -8.48 13.03
CA VAL A 184 -14.06 -9.15 13.25
C VAL A 184 -14.05 -9.82 14.62
N ASP A 185 -13.47 -11.00 14.72
CA ASP A 185 -13.32 -11.72 15.98
C ASP A 185 -11.88 -11.54 16.50
N ILE A 186 -11.75 -11.09 17.75
CA ILE A 186 -10.49 -10.84 18.42
C ILE A 186 -10.28 -11.90 19.50
N ALA A 187 -9.17 -12.64 19.42
CA ALA A 187 -8.78 -13.56 20.47
C ALA A 187 -8.32 -12.79 21.72
N LEU A 188 -8.79 -13.23 22.87
CA LEU A 188 -8.36 -12.74 24.18
C LEU A 188 -7.24 -13.66 24.67
N HIS A 189 -6.07 -13.13 24.84
CA HIS A 189 -5.00 -13.82 25.57
C HIS A 189 -5.26 -13.59 27.05
N ILE A 190 -5.64 -14.63 27.75
CA ILE A 190 -5.81 -14.67 29.21
C ILE A 190 -4.50 -15.14 29.84
#